data_b31909abe2b779ee3084710de19c68d9
#
_entry.id   b31909abe2b779ee3084710de19c68d9
#
_cell.length_a   1.000
_cell.length_b   1.000
_cell.length_c   1.000
_cell.angle_alpha   90.00
_cell.angle_beta   90.00
_cell.angle_gamma   90.00
#
_symmetry.space_group_name_H-M   'P 1'
#
loop_
_entity.id
_entity.type
_entity.pdbx_description
1 polymer ?
#
loop_
_entity_poly.entity_id
_entity_poly.type
_entity_poly.pdbx_seq_one_letter_code
_entity_poly.pdbx_strand_id
1 'polypeptide(L)'
;MDDFTGHAQDPPAGIATVAPPDYMSALHAAIATITGLEQRDATGEGVHVDISQFETTLALLGPFVMDYELTGTVHTRMGNRSMWGSPQGVYPCSGDERWIAISATEKQDWEALRAVLGSCVDSDFDDPLIRVSAQDRLDEQIAAWTAGFESEDLAGRLQAAGIAAHIVSTNEDLL
;
A
#
# COMPACT_ATOMS: atom_id res chain seq x y z
N MET A 1 -9.41 -6.03 -9.20
CA MET A 1 -8.16 -5.37 -8.76
C MET A 1 -8.33 -3.86 -8.63
N ASP A 2 -8.99 -3.20 -9.56
CA ASP A 2 -9.17 -1.73 -9.53
C ASP A 2 -9.90 -1.24 -8.27
N ASP A 3 -10.74 -2.10 -7.67
CA ASP A 3 -11.47 -1.76 -6.44
C ASP A 3 -10.60 -1.73 -5.18
N PHE A 4 -9.35 -2.19 -5.26
CA PHE A 4 -8.37 -2.12 -4.17
C PHE A 4 -7.39 -0.94 -4.31
N THR A 5 -7.41 -0.22 -5.43
CA THR A 5 -6.46 0.86 -5.72
C THR A 5 -7.14 2.23 -5.69
N GLY A 6 -6.49 3.19 -5.05
CA GLY A 6 -6.98 4.57 -4.91
C GLY A 6 -7.54 4.90 -3.54
N HIS A 7 -8.09 6.09 -3.41
CA HIS A 7 -8.73 6.58 -2.19
C HIS A 7 -10.22 6.23 -2.18
N ALA A 8 -10.81 6.07 -0.98
CA ALA A 8 -12.17 5.58 -0.81
C ALA A 8 -13.24 6.44 -1.51
N GLN A 9 -13.01 7.75 -1.60
CA GLN A 9 -13.92 8.71 -2.23
C GLN A 9 -13.74 8.88 -3.74
N ASP A 10 -12.64 8.35 -4.29
CA ASP A 10 -12.34 8.47 -5.71
C ASP A 10 -12.88 7.27 -6.51
N PRO A 11 -13.08 7.39 -7.82
CA PRO A 11 -13.30 6.22 -8.67
C PRO A 11 -12.13 5.24 -8.56
N PRO A 12 -12.36 3.93 -8.81
CA PRO A 12 -11.27 2.97 -8.85
C PRO A 12 -10.14 3.44 -9.78
N ALA A 13 -8.91 3.48 -9.26
CA ALA A 13 -7.75 3.86 -10.05
C ALA A 13 -7.26 2.65 -10.87
N GLY A 14 -7.76 2.51 -12.08
CA GLY A 14 -7.28 1.50 -13.04
C GLY A 14 -5.89 1.83 -13.57
N ILE A 15 -5.12 0.80 -13.89
CA ILE A 15 -3.84 0.95 -14.58
C ILE A 15 -4.13 1.13 -16.08
N ALA A 16 -4.14 2.37 -16.55
CA ALA A 16 -4.66 2.74 -17.88
C ALA A 16 -3.92 2.09 -19.08
N THR A 17 -2.66 1.66 -18.91
CA THR A 17 -1.82 1.18 -20.02
C THR A 17 -1.35 -0.25 -19.88
N VAL A 18 -1.58 -0.89 -18.75
CA VAL A 18 -1.13 -2.25 -18.44
C VAL A 18 -2.29 -3.05 -17.88
N ALA A 19 -2.59 -4.19 -18.50
CA ALA A 19 -3.56 -5.15 -17.98
C ALA A 19 -2.82 -6.24 -17.19
N PRO A 20 -2.71 -6.14 -15.84
CA PRO A 20 -1.99 -7.13 -15.03
C PRO A 20 -2.41 -8.59 -15.31
N PRO A 21 -3.70 -8.89 -15.58
CA PRO A 21 -4.12 -10.24 -15.93
C PRO A 21 -3.43 -10.82 -17.18
N ASP A 22 -3.11 -9.99 -18.18
CA ASP A 22 -2.44 -10.45 -19.41
C ASP A 22 -1.03 -10.97 -19.12
N TYR A 23 -0.28 -10.24 -18.31
CA TYR A 23 1.08 -10.64 -17.94
C TYR A 23 1.08 -11.85 -17.01
N MET A 24 0.16 -11.89 -16.05
CA MET A 24 0.08 -13.01 -15.12
C MET A 24 -0.31 -14.31 -15.82
N SER A 25 -1.30 -14.26 -16.69
CA SER A 25 -1.71 -15.45 -17.47
C SER A 25 -0.63 -15.90 -18.44
N ALA A 26 0.11 -14.95 -19.07
CA ALA A 26 1.22 -15.29 -19.94
C ALA A 26 2.36 -16.03 -19.19
N LEU A 27 2.70 -15.57 -17.98
CA LEU A 27 3.70 -16.25 -17.14
C LEU A 27 3.24 -17.67 -16.73
N HIS A 28 1.99 -17.82 -16.31
CA HIS A 28 1.42 -19.12 -15.99
C HIS A 28 1.39 -20.05 -17.23
N ALA A 29 1.06 -19.51 -18.40
CA ALA A 29 1.07 -20.26 -19.66
C ALA A 29 2.48 -20.74 -20.02
N ALA A 30 3.49 -19.90 -19.83
CA ALA A 30 4.88 -20.29 -20.07
C ALA A 30 5.32 -21.44 -19.13
N ILE A 31 5.03 -21.32 -17.82
CA ILE A 31 5.34 -22.36 -16.83
C ILE A 31 4.61 -23.65 -17.19
N ALA A 32 3.32 -23.59 -17.48
CA ALA A 32 2.52 -24.75 -17.82
C ALA A 32 3.00 -25.44 -19.13
N THR A 33 3.44 -24.64 -20.11
CA THR A 33 4.02 -25.17 -21.35
C THR A 33 5.31 -25.95 -21.07
N ILE A 34 6.23 -25.38 -20.27
CA ILE A 34 7.48 -26.06 -19.90
C ILE A 34 7.17 -27.34 -19.12
N THR A 35 6.28 -27.28 -18.15
CA THR A 35 5.85 -28.46 -17.37
C THR A 35 5.25 -29.54 -18.27
N GLY A 36 4.42 -29.14 -19.24
CA GLY A 36 3.83 -30.07 -20.20
C GLY A 36 4.87 -30.73 -21.12
N LEU A 37 5.93 -30.01 -21.51
CA LEU A 37 7.05 -30.55 -22.27
C LEU A 37 7.85 -31.56 -21.45
N GLU A 38 8.18 -31.23 -20.19
CA GLU A 38 8.86 -32.15 -19.27
C GLU A 38 8.03 -33.43 -19.03
N GLN A 39 6.72 -33.30 -18.85
CA GLN A 39 5.82 -34.45 -18.72
C GLN A 39 5.86 -35.31 -19.97
N ARG A 40 5.75 -34.71 -21.18
CA ARG A 40 5.81 -35.43 -22.45
C ARG A 40 7.14 -36.19 -22.59
N ASP A 41 8.25 -35.58 -22.25
CA ASP A 41 9.57 -36.19 -22.37
C ASP A 41 9.76 -37.34 -21.37
N ALA A 42 9.10 -37.29 -20.21
CA ALA A 42 9.14 -38.35 -19.20
C ALA A 42 8.17 -39.51 -19.52
N THR A 43 7.01 -39.25 -20.10
CA THR A 43 5.93 -40.23 -20.25
C THR A 43 5.66 -40.66 -21.71
N GLY A 44 6.12 -39.85 -22.68
CA GLY A 44 5.78 -39.99 -24.10
C GLY A 44 4.40 -39.45 -24.47
N GLU A 45 3.63 -38.91 -23.52
CA GLU A 45 2.27 -38.44 -23.72
C GLU A 45 2.21 -36.90 -23.66
N GLY A 46 1.53 -36.28 -24.65
CA GLY A 46 1.24 -34.88 -24.67
C GLY A 46 0.12 -34.49 -23.69
N VAL A 47 0.08 -33.24 -23.29
CA VAL A 47 -0.94 -32.69 -22.39
C VAL A 47 -1.66 -31.50 -23.05
N HIS A 48 -2.96 -31.40 -22.81
CA HIS A 48 -3.72 -30.19 -23.11
C HIS A 48 -3.74 -29.30 -21.86
N VAL A 49 -3.34 -28.01 -22.03
CA VAL A 49 -3.31 -27.03 -20.97
C VAL A 49 -4.36 -25.95 -21.27
N ASP A 50 -5.28 -25.75 -20.36
CA ASP A 50 -6.25 -24.67 -20.37
C ASP A 50 -5.95 -23.71 -19.21
N ILE A 51 -5.87 -22.40 -19.49
CA ILE A 51 -5.49 -21.38 -18.51
C ILE A 51 -6.50 -20.23 -18.55
N SER A 52 -7.13 -20.01 -17.42
CA SER A 52 -8.03 -18.88 -17.20
C SER A 52 -7.25 -17.65 -16.71
N GLN A 53 -7.34 -16.53 -17.44
CA GLN A 53 -6.83 -15.24 -16.99
C GLN A 53 -7.45 -14.81 -15.65
N PHE A 54 -8.72 -15.09 -15.46
CA PHE A 54 -9.42 -14.76 -14.22
C PHE A 54 -8.84 -15.54 -13.03
N GLU A 55 -8.66 -16.84 -13.16
CA GLU A 55 -8.15 -17.69 -12.08
C GLU A 55 -6.70 -17.36 -11.73
N THR A 56 -5.85 -17.10 -12.72
CA THR A 56 -4.46 -16.69 -12.48
C THR A 56 -4.38 -15.34 -11.77
N THR A 57 -5.29 -14.41 -12.07
CA THR A 57 -5.40 -13.13 -11.38
C THR A 57 -5.95 -13.31 -9.97
N LEU A 58 -6.95 -14.18 -9.79
CA LEU A 58 -7.52 -14.46 -8.47
C LEU A 58 -6.49 -15.05 -7.51
N ALA A 59 -5.55 -15.85 -8.01
CA ALA A 59 -4.46 -16.39 -7.21
C ALA A 59 -3.60 -15.30 -6.53
N LEU A 60 -3.43 -14.13 -7.17
CA LEU A 60 -2.75 -12.99 -6.55
C LEU A 60 -3.56 -12.34 -5.42
N LEU A 61 -4.87 -12.46 -5.48
CA LEU A 61 -5.78 -11.93 -4.47
C LEU A 61 -6.08 -12.94 -3.35
N GLY A 62 -5.34 -14.05 -3.31
CA GLY A 62 -5.53 -15.13 -2.36
C GLY A 62 -5.74 -14.68 -0.91
N PRO A 63 -4.90 -13.80 -0.33
CA PRO A 63 -5.10 -13.30 1.03
C PRO A 63 -6.45 -12.62 1.25
N PHE A 64 -6.93 -11.82 0.30
CA PHE A 64 -8.22 -11.14 0.38
C PHE A 64 -9.40 -12.12 0.25
N VAL A 65 -9.26 -13.13 -0.61
CA VAL A 65 -10.27 -14.19 -0.75
C VAL A 65 -10.35 -15.01 0.55
N MET A 66 -9.22 -15.38 1.12
CA MET A 66 -9.16 -16.12 2.38
C MET A 66 -9.74 -15.31 3.54
N ASP A 67 -9.45 -14.03 3.62
CA ASP A 67 -10.01 -13.17 4.67
C ASP A 67 -11.53 -13.05 4.53
N TYR A 68 -12.03 -12.89 3.31
CA TYR A 68 -13.48 -12.90 3.06
C TYR A 68 -14.13 -14.22 3.50
N GLU A 69 -13.56 -15.34 3.17
CA GLU A 69 -14.09 -16.67 3.58
C GLU A 69 -14.08 -16.86 5.10
N LEU A 70 -13.09 -16.31 5.79
CA LEU A 70 -12.95 -16.45 7.25
C LEU A 70 -13.79 -15.44 8.04
N THR A 71 -13.87 -14.20 7.55
CA THR A 71 -14.42 -13.07 8.33
C THR A 71 -15.65 -12.43 7.69
N GLY A 72 -15.89 -12.68 6.39
CA GLY A 72 -16.89 -11.96 5.59
C GLY A 72 -16.46 -10.53 5.22
N THR A 73 -15.22 -10.12 5.50
CA THR A 73 -14.73 -8.78 5.24
C THR A 73 -14.50 -8.55 3.75
N VAL A 74 -15.16 -7.55 3.19
CA VAL A 74 -14.92 -7.06 1.83
C VAL A 74 -13.95 -5.89 1.89
N HIS A 75 -12.72 -6.11 1.45
CA HIS A 75 -11.72 -5.06 1.38
C HIS A 75 -12.04 -4.07 0.25
N THR A 76 -11.78 -2.80 0.50
CA THR A 76 -11.99 -1.69 -0.45
C THR A 76 -10.74 -0.82 -0.51
N ARG A 77 -10.79 0.23 -1.31
CA ARG A 77 -9.71 1.21 -1.43
C ARG A 77 -9.41 1.89 -0.10
N MET A 78 -8.15 1.92 0.27
CA MET A 78 -7.66 2.50 1.52
C MET A 78 -6.68 3.67 1.29
N GLY A 79 -6.40 4.04 0.05
CA GLY A 79 -5.37 5.03 -0.27
C GLY A 79 -3.98 4.54 0.14
N ASN A 80 -3.28 5.36 0.89
CA ASN A 80 -1.92 5.05 1.38
C ASN A 80 -1.91 4.40 2.78
N ARG A 81 -3.07 4.06 3.32
CA ARG A 81 -3.21 3.48 4.67
C ARG A 81 -2.84 2.02 4.73
N SER A 82 -2.47 1.57 5.91
CA SER A 82 -2.25 0.15 6.22
C SER A 82 -3.41 -0.43 7.04
N MET A 83 -3.69 -1.71 6.82
CA MET A 83 -4.61 -2.50 7.66
C MET A 83 -3.96 -2.88 9.00
N TRP A 84 -2.62 -2.85 9.06
CA TRP A 84 -1.85 -3.43 10.16
C TRP A 84 -1.45 -2.42 11.22
N GLY A 85 -1.53 -1.11 10.90
CA GLY A 85 -1.16 -0.07 11.84
C GLY A 85 -1.33 1.34 11.28
N SER A 86 -1.29 2.32 12.17
CA SER A 86 -1.48 3.74 11.86
C SER A 86 -0.59 4.59 12.78
N PRO A 87 -0.03 5.72 12.25
CA PRO A 87 -0.27 6.27 10.93
C PRO A 87 0.61 5.66 9.84
N GLN A 88 0.03 5.57 8.65
CA GLN A 88 0.74 5.36 7.40
C GLN A 88 0.02 6.16 6.32
N GLY A 89 0.72 7.13 5.71
CA GLY A 89 0.08 8.03 4.76
C GLY A 89 1.06 8.91 4.02
N VAL A 90 0.50 9.74 3.14
CA VAL A 90 1.19 10.83 2.44
C VAL A 90 0.51 12.13 2.85
N TYR A 91 1.31 13.08 3.33
CA TYR A 91 0.82 14.31 3.95
C TYR A 91 1.39 15.54 3.24
N PRO A 92 0.61 16.64 3.13
CA PRO A 92 1.09 17.86 2.49
C PRO A 92 2.19 18.53 3.30
N CYS A 93 3.16 19.11 2.61
CA CYS A 93 4.17 19.98 3.18
C CYS A 93 4.00 21.42 2.68
N SER A 94 4.83 22.35 3.16
CA SER A 94 4.85 23.71 2.65
C SER A 94 5.37 23.71 1.19
N GLY A 95 4.83 24.62 0.38
CA GLY A 95 5.14 24.71 -1.05
C GLY A 95 4.05 24.12 -1.94
N ASP A 96 4.21 24.27 -3.26
CA ASP A 96 3.29 23.77 -4.26
C ASP A 96 3.64 22.32 -4.60
N GLU A 97 2.63 21.42 -4.55
CA GLU A 97 2.79 19.98 -4.84
C GLU A 97 3.93 19.32 -4.04
N ARG A 98 4.13 19.72 -2.77
CA ARG A 98 5.12 19.11 -1.88
C ARG A 98 4.48 18.22 -0.84
N TRP A 99 4.98 16.99 -0.78
CA TRP A 99 4.39 15.93 0.03
C TRP A 99 5.47 15.11 0.74
N ILE A 100 5.11 14.55 1.88
CA ILE A 100 5.95 13.61 2.64
C ILE A 100 5.18 12.32 2.91
N ALA A 101 5.81 11.18 2.65
CA ALA A 101 5.34 9.88 3.08
C ALA A 101 5.85 9.59 4.49
N ILE A 102 4.97 9.16 5.39
CA ILE A 102 5.31 8.79 6.77
C ILE A 102 4.68 7.44 7.09
N SER A 103 5.46 6.54 7.71
CA SER A 103 4.99 5.26 8.22
C SER A 103 5.50 5.05 9.64
N ALA A 104 4.56 4.94 10.59
CA ALA A 104 4.85 4.68 12.01
C ALA A 104 3.81 3.71 12.56
N THR A 105 3.80 2.49 12.03
CA THR A 105 2.79 1.48 12.30
C THR A 105 3.09 0.66 13.56
N GLU A 106 4.36 0.49 13.88
CA GLU A 106 4.80 -0.22 15.07
C GLU A 106 4.78 0.68 16.31
N LYS A 107 4.75 0.06 17.49
CA LYS A 107 4.69 0.81 18.75
C LYS A 107 5.86 1.78 18.93
N GLN A 108 7.08 1.32 18.66
CA GLN A 108 8.28 2.15 18.82
C GLN A 108 8.31 3.31 17.84
N ASP A 109 7.82 3.11 16.61
CA ASP A 109 7.77 4.15 15.59
C ASP A 109 6.75 5.22 15.96
N TRP A 110 5.61 4.80 16.51
CA TRP A 110 4.61 5.73 17.05
C TRP A 110 5.16 6.54 18.21
N GLU A 111 5.84 5.90 19.18
CA GLU A 111 6.44 6.61 20.32
C GLU A 111 7.45 7.67 19.85
N ALA A 112 8.27 7.36 18.84
CA ALA A 112 9.20 8.30 18.24
C ALA A 112 8.46 9.45 17.51
N LEU A 113 7.45 9.12 16.69
CA LEU A 113 6.65 10.13 15.99
C LEU A 113 5.88 11.01 16.96
N ARG A 114 5.28 10.42 17.98
CA ARG A 114 4.54 11.12 19.04
C ARG A 114 5.41 12.14 19.77
N ALA A 115 6.67 11.79 20.03
CA ALA A 115 7.63 12.70 20.66
C ALA A 115 7.95 13.90 19.76
N VAL A 116 7.98 13.73 18.44
CA VAL A 116 8.21 14.82 17.47
C VAL A 116 6.96 15.68 17.28
N LEU A 117 5.78 15.08 17.21
CA LEU A 117 4.49 15.78 17.06
C LEU A 117 4.11 16.59 18.32
N GLY A 118 4.51 16.12 19.50
CA GLY A 118 4.21 16.79 20.77
C GLY A 118 2.70 16.91 21.01
N SER A 119 2.21 18.13 21.24
CA SER A 119 0.79 18.42 21.48
C SER A 119 -0.04 18.66 20.21
N CYS A 120 0.55 18.44 19.03
CA CYS A 120 -0.15 18.64 17.75
C CYS A 120 -1.17 17.53 17.43
N VAL A 121 -1.10 16.41 18.15
CA VAL A 121 -2.07 15.32 18.05
C VAL A 121 -2.66 14.99 19.41
N ASP A 122 -3.90 14.52 19.43
CA ASP A 122 -4.63 14.19 20.64
C ASP A 122 -3.96 13.03 21.40
N SER A 123 -4.07 13.05 22.73
CA SER A 123 -3.46 12.02 23.60
C SER A 123 -4.14 10.67 23.54
N ASP A 124 -5.38 10.60 23.07
CA ASP A 124 -6.11 9.32 22.92
C ASP A 124 -5.50 8.44 21.82
N PHE A 125 -4.74 9.03 20.89
CA PHE A 125 -3.98 8.27 19.90
C PHE A 125 -2.79 7.47 20.46
N ASP A 126 -2.51 7.57 21.75
CA ASP A 126 -1.55 6.66 22.39
C ASP A 126 -2.10 5.23 22.47
N ASP A 127 -3.43 5.07 22.37
CA ASP A 127 -4.07 3.75 22.17
C ASP A 127 -3.99 3.35 20.67
N PRO A 128 -3.36 2.20 20.33
CA PRO A 128 -3.25 1.73 18.95
C PRO A 128 -4.62 1.41 18.31
N LEU A 129 -5.62 1.01 19.09
CA LEU A 129 -6.96 0.73 18.58
C LEU A 129 -7.66 2.02 18.15
N ILE A 130 -7.45 3.11 18.88
CA ILE A 130 -7.99 4.44 18.53
C ILE A 130 -7.28 4.95 17.26
N ARG A 131 -5.96 4.77 17.12
CA ARG A 131 -5.24 5.15 15.89
C ARG A 131 -5.81 4.48 14.65
N VAL A 132 -6.12 3.19 14.73
CA VAL A 132 -6.68 2.46 13.59
C VAL A 132 -8.15 2.83 13.34
N SER A 133 -8.96 2.99 14.38
CA SER A 133 -10.40 3.26 14.23
C SER A 133 -10.71 4.71 13.87
N ALA A 134 -9.83 5.66 14.18
CA ALA A 134 -10.00 7.10 13.95
C ALA A 134 -8.90 7.67 13.05
N GLN A 135 -8.49 6.91 12.01
CA GLN A 135 -7.42 7.29 11.09
C GLN A 135 -7.67 8.64 10.41
N ASP A 136 -8.91 8.95 10.02
CA ASP A 136 -9.25 10.23 9.39
C ASP A 136 -8.83 11.40 10.28
N ARG A 137 -9.21 11.36 11.56
CA ARG A 137 -8.87 12.42 12.52
C ARG A 137 -7.35 12.52 12.76
N LEU A 138 -6.66 11.39 12.85
CA LEU A 138 -5.21 11.36 13.01
C LEU A 138 -4.52 11.95 11.78
N ASP A 139 -4.93 11.54 10.58
CA ASP A 139 -4.37 12.03 9.34
C ASP A 139 -4.58 13.53 9.16
N GLU A 140 -5.76 14.06 9.53
CA GLU A 140 -6.03 15.51 9.54
C GLU A 140 -5.07 16.27 10.46
N GLN A 141 -4.81 15.77 11.66
CA GLN A 141 -3.90 16.40 12.61
C GLN A 141 -2.44 16.35 12.13
N ILE A 142 -2.00 15.21 11.59
CA ILE A 142 -0.67 15.08 11.00
C ILE A 142 -0.52 16.00 9.79
N ALA A 143 -1.51 16.03 8.89
CA ALA A 143 -1.50 16.89 7.71
C ALA A 143 -1.42 18.39 8.08
N ALA A 144 -2.18 18.80 9.08
CA ALA A 144 -2.12 20.19 9.58
C ALA A 144 -0.74 20.55 10.15
N TRP A 145 -0.07 19.59 10.78
CA TRP A 145 1.27 19.79 11.32
C TRP A 145 2.34 19.80 10.22
N THR A 146 2.32 18.83 9.28
CA THR A 146 3.31 18.71 8.20
C THR A 146 3.27 19.88 7.23
N ALA A 147 2.10 20.48 6.98
CA ALA A 147 1.91 21.62 6.10
C ALA A 147 2.75 22.86 6.50
N GLY A 148 3.23 22.92 7.74
CA GLY A 148 4.09 24.01 8.23
C GLY A 148 5.59 23.84 7.96
N PHE A 149 6.02 22.76 7.31
CA PHE A 149 7.43 22.42 7.11
C PHE A 149 7.79 22.21 5.64
N GLU A 150 9.02 22.53 5.28
CA GLU A 150 9.63 22.07 4.01
C GLU A 150 9.81 20.55 4.04
N SER A 151 9.56 19.88 2.92
CA SER A 151 9.51 18.42 2.85
C SER A 151 10.85 17.77 3.17
N GLU A 152 11.97 18.32 2.66
CA GLU A 152 13.32 17.82 2.88
C GLU A 152 13.75 17.95 4.33
N ASP A 153 13.53 19.14 4.92
CA ASP A 153 13.85 19.42 6.31
C ASP A 153 13.07 18.51 7.26
N LEU A 154 11.78 18.33 6.97
CA LEU A 154 10.92 17.45 7.76
C LEU A 154 11.33 15.99 7.63
N ALA A 155 11.63 15.51 6.42
CA ALA A 155 12.11 14.15 6.19
C ALA A 155 13.40 13.88 6.96
N GLY A 156 14.39 14.77 6.88
CA GLY A 156 15.64 14.65 7.63
C GLY A 156 15.41 14.61 9.15
N ARG A 157 14.52 15.44 9.67
CA ARG A 157 14.15 15.48 11.09
C ARG A 157 13.48 14.20 11.57
N LEU A 158 12.54 13.65 10.77
CA LEU A 158 11.85 12.40 11.10
C LEU A 158 12.78 11.21 11.04
N GLN A 159 13.63 11.13 10.00
CA GLN A 159 14.63 10.08 9.85
C GLN A 159 15.65 10.10 10.99
N ALA A 160 16.10 11.29 11.42
CA ALA A 160 16.99 11.42 12.58
C ALA A 160 16.35 10.92 13.89
N ALA A 161 15.03 10.98 14.00
CA ALA A 161 14.25 10.42 15.10
C ALA A 161 13.96 8.92 14.95
N GLY A 162 14.43 8.27 13.88
CA GLY A 162 14.23 6.84 13.59
C GLY A 162 12.89 6.51 12.94
N ILE A 163 12.17 7.50 12.41
CA ILE A 163 10.87 7.32 11.79
C ILE A 163 11.05 7.11 10.28
N ALA A 164 10.35 6.12 9.74
CA ALA A 164 10.31 5.90 8.29
C ALA A 164 9.52 7.04 7.61
N ALA A 165 10.25 7.97 7.02
CA ALA A 165 9.68 9.11 6.30
C ALA A 165 10.58 9.48 5.11
N HIS A 166 9.96 9.91 4.00
CA HIS A 166 10.66 10.40 2.82
C HIS A 166 9.80 11.38 2.03
N ILE A 167 10.45 12.29 1.32
CA ILE A 167 9.74 13.17 0.38
C ILE A 167 9.07 12.34 -0.72
N VAL A 168 7.94 12.84 -1.24
CA VAL A 168 7.37 12.32 -2.48
C VAL A 168 8.04 13.09 -3.62
N SER A 169 9.03 12.46 -4.25
CA SER A 169 9.84 13.07 -5.31
C SER A 169 9.02 13.30 -6.58
N THR A 170 9.15 14.48 -7.14
CA THR A 170 8.69 14.80 -8.48
C THR A 170 9.71 14.31 -9.54
N ASN A 171 9.35 14.37 -10.82
CA ASN A 171 10.31 14.07 -11.88
C ASN A 171 11.50 15.04 -11.89
N GLU A 172 11.30 16.29 -11.44
CA GLU A 172 12.36 17.29 -11.32
C GLU A 172 13.35 16.93 -10.20
N ASP A 173 12.86 16.38 -9.10
CA ASP A 173 13.70 15.96 -7.95
C ASP A 173 14.58 14.73 -8.29
N LEU A 174 14.32 14.05 -9.41
CA LEU A 174 15.04 12.85 -9.84
C LEU A 174 16.11 13.12 -10.93
N LEU A 175 16.21 14.37 -11.40
CA LEU A 175 17.15 14.79 -12.44
C LEU A 175 18.34 15.53 -11.85
#